data_f3a2d5578edb6535c007036d0195f3b7
#
_entry.id   f3a2d5578edb6535c007036d0195f3b7
#
_cell.length_a   1.000
_cell.length_b   1.000
_cell.length_c   1.000
_cell.angle_alpha   90.00
_cell.angle_beta   90.00
_cell.angle_gamma   90.00
#
_symmetry.space_group_name_H-M   'P 1'
#
loop_
_entity.id
_entity.type
_entity.pdbx_description
1 polymer ?
#
loop_
_entity_poly.entity_id
_entity_poly.type
_entity_poly.pdbx_seq_one_letter_code
_entity_poly.pdbx_strand_id
1 'polypeptide(L)' 'MKYKVRYEDNTSVNDWIDEYETEEAAENAIKEELENCKEYLQSLGYDYGDFGNKTEIWVPGGNEYASWERLWM' A
#
# COMPACT_ATOMS: atom_id res chain seq x y z
N MET A 1 0.76 18.72 12.12
CA MET A 1 1.67 17.67 11.64
C MET A 1 0.99 16.90 10.52
N LYS A 2 1.71 16.60 9.46
CA LYS A 2 1.17 15.83 8.34
C LYS A 2 1.64 14.38 8.44
N TYR A 3 0.75 13.47 8.07
CA TYR A 3 1.05 12.04 8.02
C TYR A 3 1.22 11.66 6.56
N LYS A 4 2.44 11.33 6.17
CA LYS A 4 2.78 11.05 4.77
C LYS A 4 2.87 9.56 4.52
N VAL A 5 2.30 9.15 3.40
CA VAL A 5 2.34 7.75 2.95
C VAL A 5 3.01 7.72 1.58
N ARG A 6 4.05 6.95 1.46
CA ARG A 6 4.71 6.73 0.18
C ARG A 6 4.16 5.47 -0.45
N TYR A 7 3.57 5.61 -1.63
CA TYR A 7 3.04 4.49 -2.38
C TYR A 7 4.01 4.12 -3.51
N GLU A 8 4.24 2.82 -3.68
CA GLU A 8 5.01 2.28 -4.79
C GLU A 8 4.31 1.05 -5.34
N ASP A 9 4.31 0.88 -6.66
CA ASP A 9 3.95 -0.38 -7.27
C ASP A 9 4.82 -0.62 -8.51
N ASN A 10 4.91 -1.87 -8.93
CA ASN A 10 5.68 -2.22 -10.11
C ASN A 10 4.81 -2.60 -11.31
N THR A 11 3.49 -2.57 -11.16
CA THR A 11 2.58 -2.90 -12.26
C THR A 11 2.41 -1.72 -13.20
N SER A 12 2.41 -0.51 -12.64
CA SER A 12 2.27 0.73 -13.41
C SER A 12 3.48 1.65 -13.23
N VAL A 13 4.48 1.21 -12.49
CA VAL A 13 5.68 2.00 -12.17
C VAL A 13 5.30 3.32 -11.50
N ASN A 14 4.31 3.28 -10.61
CA ASN A 14 3.87 4.44 -9.87
C ASN A 14 4.64 4.58 -8.56
N ASP A 15 4.94 5.83 -8.21
CA ASP A 15 5.65 6.16 -6.97
C ASP A 15 5.26 7.59 -6.62
N TRP A 16 4.51 7.76 -5.52
CA TRP A 16 4.10 9.10 -5.08
C TRP A 16 3.95 9.14 -3.57
N ILE A 17 3.90 10.36 -3.04
CA ILE A 17 3.68 10.60 -1.61
C ILE A 17 2.39 11.38 -1.44
N ASP A 18 1.47 10.85 -0.62
CA ASP A 18 0.25 11.53 -0.23
C ASP A 18 0.37 12.01 1.22
N GLU A 19 -0.28 13.12 1.53
CA GLU A 19 -0.29 13.68 2.88
C GLU A 19 -1.70 13.67 3.45
N TYR A 20 -1.80 13.37 4.74
CA TYR A 20 -3.07 13.31 5.47
C TYR A 20 -2.96 14.12 6.75
N GLU A 21 -4.08 14.73 7.15
CA GLU A 21 -4.10 15.58 8.34
C GLU A 21 -4.07 14.79 9.65
N THR A 22 -4.54 13.54 9.62
CA THR A 22 -4.57 12.68 10.81
C THR A 22 -4.02 11.31 10.48
N GLU A 23 -3.51 10.62 11.50
CA GLU A 23 -3.04 9.25 11.36
C GLU A 23 -4.19 8.33 10.92
N GLU A 24 -5.38 8.55 11.49
CA GLU A 24 -6.56 7.75 11.13
C GLU A 24 -6.87 7.87 9.64
N ALA A 25 -6.82 9.09 9.09
CA ALA A 25 -7.08 9.30 7.66
C ALA A 25 -6.04 8.59 6.80
N ALA A 26 -4.76 8.64 7.21
CA ALA A 26 -3.69 7.95 6.50
C ALA A 26 -3.89 6.45 6.54
N GLU A 27 -4.19 5.88 7.72
CA GLU A 27 -4.40 4.44 7.85
C GLU A 27 -5.63 3.97 7.07
N ASN A 28 -6.71 4.76 7.08
CA ASN A 28 -7.90 4.42 6.31
C ASN A 28 -7.63 4.43 4.81
N ALA A 29 -6.82 5.37 4.34
CA ALA A 29 -6.44 5.42 2.93
C ALA A 29 -5.63 4.19 2.53
N ILE A 30 -4.67 3.78 3.36
CA ILE A 30 -3.88 2.57 3.12
C ILE A 30 -4.81 1.35 3.04
N LYS A 31 -5.72 1.23 3.99
CA LYS A 31 -6.65 0.11 4.06
C LYS A 31 -7.53 0.03 2.82
N GLU A 32 -8.08 1.17 2.40
CA GLU A 32 -8.95 1.24 1.23
C GLU A 32 -8.19 0.85 -0.05
N GLU A 33 -6.99 1.38 -0.22
CA GLU A 33 -6.18 1.08 -1.39
C GLU A 33 -5.72 -0.38 -1.40
N LEU A 34 -5.40 -0.92 -0.22
CA LEU A 34 -5.06 -2.34 -0.09
C LEU A 34 -6.23 -3.23 -0.52
N GLU A 35 -7.46 -2.90 -0.09
CA GLU A 35 -8.63 -3.67 -0.49
C GLU A 35 -8.87 -3.61 -2.00
N ASN A 36 -8.64 -2.46 -2.62
CA ASN A 36 -8.73 -2.33 -4.08
C ASN A 36 -7.70 -3.20 -4.78
N CYS A 37 -6.48 -3.27 -4.25
CA CYS A 37 -5.44 -4.14 -4.79
C CYS A 37 -5.79 -5.61 -4.63
N LYS A 38 -6.40 -5.99 -3.51
CA LYS A 38 -6.86 -7.37 -3.29
C LYS A 38 -7.85 -7.79 -4.36
N GLU A 39 -8.81 -6.93 -4.69
CA GLU A 39 -9.77 -7.21 -5.75
C GLU A 39 -9.07 -7.40 -7.09
N TYR A 40 -8.15 -6.49 -7.40
CA TYR A 40 -7.41 -6.52 -8.66
C TYR A 40 -6.56 -7.79 -8.79
N LEU A 41 -5.93 -8.24 -7.71
CA LEU A 41 -5.02 -9.37 -7.71
C LEU A 41 -5.69 -10.70 -7.36
N GLN A 42 -7.00 -10.70 -7.12
CA GLN A 42 -7.73 -11.88 -6.66
C GLN A 42 -7.54 -13.10 -7.56
N SER A 43 -7.58 -12.90 -8.87
CA SER A 43 -7.46 -14.00 -9.83
C SER A 43 -6.03 -14.55 -9.92
N LEU A 44 -5.04 -13.79 -9.46
CA LEU A 44 -3.64 -14.20 -9.52
C LEU A 44 -3.17 -14.89 -8.24
N GLY A 45 -3.98 -14.77 -7.17
CA GLY A 45 -3.58 -15.26 -5.86
C GLY A 45 -2.53 -14.33 -5.24
N TYR A 46 -2.92 -13.57 -4.23
CA TYR A 46 -2.02 -12.62 -3.58
C TYR A 46 -1.71 -13.05 -2.16
N ASP A 47 -0.66 -12.45 -1.60
CA ASP A 47 -0.36 -12.49 -0.20
C ASP A 47 -0.14 -11.04 0.25
N TYR A 48 -0.21 -10.77 1.55
CA TYR A 48 0.01 -9.42 2.05
C TYR A 48 0.51 -9.45 3.49
N GLY A 49 1.09 -8.35 3.94
CA GLY A 49 1.56 -8.23 5.31
C GLY A 49 1.65 -6.78 5.74
N ASP A 50 1.51 -6.55 7.04
CA ASP A 50 1.70 -5.26 7.67
C ASP A 50 2.93 -5.37 8.57
N PHE A 51 3.98 -4.61 8.25
CA PHE A 51 5.26 -4.68 8.93
C PHE A 51 5.50 -3.47 9.83
N GLY A 52 4.42 -2.81 10.27
CA GLY A 52 4.51 -1.64 11.12
C GLY A 52 4.63 -0.35 10.32
N ASN A 53 5.83 -0.03 9.87
CA ASN A 53 6.04 1.18 9.07
C ASN A 53 5.61 1.02 7.61
N LYS A 54 5.27 -0.20 7.18
CA LYS A 54 4.97 -0.49 5.78
C LYS A 54 3.93 -1.58 5.68
N THR A 55 3.00 -1.43 4.74
CA THR A 55 2.04 -2.46 4.35
C THR A 55 2.35 -2.84 2.91
N GLU A 56 2.36 -4.13 2.62
CA GLU A 56 2.70 -4.64 1.29
C GLU A 56 1.71 -5.69 0.83
N ILE A 57 1.51 -5.77 -0.48
CA ILE A 57 0.77 -6.86 -1.12
C ILE A 57 1.59 -7.32 -2.33
N TRP A 58 1.61 -8.62 -2.56
CA TRP A 58 2.39 -9.19 -3.66
C TRP A 58 1.75 -10.47 -4.16
N VAL A 59 2.16 -10.92 -5.34
CA VAL A 59 1.72 -12.20 -5.92
C VAL A 59 2.90 -13.17 -5.83
N PRO A 60 2.82 -14.21 -4.98
CA PRO A 60 3.90 -15.19 -4.86
C PRO A 60 4.19 -15.85 -6.23
N GLY A 61 5.46 -15.83 -6.61
CA GLY A 61 5.89 -16.36 -7.89
C GLY A 61 5.66 -15.42 -9.07
N GLY A 62 4.99 -14.30 -8.85
CA GLY A 62 4.78 -13.27 -9.87
C GLY A 62 5.66 -12.05 -9.59
N ASN A 63 5.44 -11.00 -10.37
CA ASN A 63 6.20 -9.77 -10.23
C ASN A 63 5.35 -8.63 -9.65
N GLU A 64 4.04 -8.82 -9.53
CA GLU A 64 3.13 -7.78 -9.08
C GLU A 64 3.30 -7.53 -7.60
N TYR A 65 3.51 -6.27 -7.23
CA TYR A 65 3.50 -5.85 -5.84
C TYR A 65 3.12 -4.38 -5.73
N ALA A 66 2.65 -4.02 -4.54
CA ALA A 66 2.42 -2.64 -4.16
C ALA A 66 2.77 -2.48 -2.69
N SER A 67 3.19 -1.30 -2.30
CA SER A 67 3.53 -1.03 -0.91
C SER A 67 3.13 0.38 -0.50
N TRP A 68 2.82 0.53 0.79
CA TRP A 68 2.46 1.80 1.41
C TRP A 68 3.38 1.98 2.62
N GLU A 69 4.28 2.93 2.53
CA GLU A 69 5.22 3.21 3.60
C GLU A 69 4.73 4.39 4.44
N ARG A 70 4.69 4.19 5.76
CA ARG A 70 4.29 5.23 6.72
C ARG A 70 5.51 6.04 7.09
N LEU A 71 5.62 7.25 6.52
CA LEU A 71 6.84 8.05 6.70
C LEU A 71 6.93 8.75 8.06
N TRP A 72 5.91 8.64 8.89
CA TRP A 72 5.93 9.21 10.24
C TRP A 72 6.45 8.22 11.30
N MET A 73 6.77 7.02 10.90
CA MET A 73 7.27 5.98 11.82
C MET A 73 8.77 5.78 11.70
#